data_cd30367c8749b76bfccd2aed1cc2df50
#
_entry.id   cd30367c8749b76bfccd2aed1cc2df50
#
_cell.length_a   1.000
_cell.length_b   1.000
_cell.length_c   1.000
_cell.angle_alpha   90.00
_cell.angle_beta   90.00
_cell.angle_gamma   90.00
#
_symmetry.space_group_name_H-M   'P 1'
#
loop_
_entity.id
_entity.type
_entity.pdbx_description
1 polymer ?
#
loop_
_entity_poly.entity_id
_entity_poly.type
_entity_poly.pdbx_seq_one_letter_code
_entity_poly.pdbx_strand_id
1 'polypeptide(L)'
;MVRKCIVVDAKGHLVGRMASYVAKQIQLGQRIVIVRCEKAIYSGKHYRNKLNIMEFRHKHNNTNPRRGGPFHQTAPSRIVYRTIRGMIPYKTAKGAAAMGRLKCFDGCPVSANNMKKMVIPDALKASKLAPRAKYAILGNVAKECGWTQQELIDELEEKRITKNHEWYIKKVESEKAEQKALTKNNDLKKVNEELAKYGY
;
A
#
# COMPACT_ATOMS: atom_id res chain seq x y z
N MET A 1 1.41 -20.57 15.66
CA MET A 1 1.64 -19.11 15.64
C MET A 1 0.76 -18.48 14.57
N VAL A 2 -0.12 -17.55 14.92
CA VAL A 2 -0.89 -16.76 13.95
C VAL A 2 0.08 -15.79 13.28
N ARG A 3 0.33 -15.98 11.97
CA ARG A 3 1.20 -15.10 11.22
C ARG A 3 0.58 -13.70 11.17
N LYS A 4 1.29 -12.70 11.71
CA LYS A 4 0.85 -11.29 11.69
C LYS A 4 0.62 -10.88 10.24
N CYS A 5 -0.45 -10.11 10.01
CA CYS A 5 -0.74 -9.53 8.71
C CYS A 5 0.22 -8.33 8.48
N ILE A 6 0.86 -8.31 7.32
CA ILE A 6 1.74 -7.20 6.91
C ILE A 6 0.93 -6.26 6.04
N VAL A 7 0.91 -4.97 6.41
CA VAL A 7 0.29 -3.92 5.60
C VAL A 7 1.37 -3.20 4.80
N VAL A 8 1.26 -3.20 3.48
CA VAL A 8 2.18 -2.50 2.58
C VAL A 8 1.48 -1.28 2.02
N ASP A 9 2.14 -0.12 2.11
CA ASP A 9 1.66 1.11 1.52
C ASP A 9 2.13 1.23 0.07
N ALA A 10 1.22 1.24 -0.88
CA ALA A 10 1.57 1.33 -2.30
C ALA A 10 1.98 2.73 -2.77
N LYS A 11 1.77 3.78 -1.96
CA LYS A 11 2.12 5.16 -2.33
C LYS A 11 3.60 5.26 -2.69
N GLY A 12 3.88 5.76 -3.89
CA GLY A 12 5.25 5.98 -4.35
C GLY A 12 6.01 4.71 -4.78
N HIS A 13 5.38 3.53 -4.75
CA HIS A 13 6.00 2.28 -5.17
C HIS A 13 5.75 2.00 -6.65
N LEU A 14 6.76 1.48 -7.31
CA LEU A 14 6.66 0.94 -8.67
C LEU A 14 5.90 -0.38 -8.65
N VAL A 15 4.76 -0.43 -9.34
CA VAL A 15 3.83 -1.57 -9.31
C VAL A 15 4.52 -2.90 -9.59
N GLY A 16 5.32 -3.01 -10.66
CA GLY A 16 5.98 -4.26 -11.02
C GLY A 16 6.98 -4.76 -9.96
N ARG A 17 7.81 -3.85 -9.43
CA ARG A 17 8.80 -4.20 -8.38
C ARG A 17 8.13 -4.57 -7.07
N MET A 18 7.16 -3.77 -6.62
CA MET A 18 6.36 -4.10 -5.44
C MET A 18 5.67 -5.46 -5.59
N ALA A 19 5.08 -5.71 -6.77
CA ALA A 19 4.40 -6.97 -7.06
C ALA A 19 5.31 -8.19 -6.94
N SER A 20 6.57 -8.11 -7.38
CA SER A 20 7.53 -9.23 -7.28
C SER A 20 7.89 -9.57 -5.84
N TYR A 21 8.13 -8.57 -5.00
CA TYR A 21 8.39 -8.78 -3.56
C TYR A 21 7.17 -9.39 -2.86
N VAL A 22 5.99 -8.82 -3.10
CA VAL A 22 4.73 -9.32 -2.52
C VAL A 22 4.46 -10.75 -2.98
N ALA A 23 4.62 -11.05 -4.28
CA ALA A 23 4.43 -12.40 -4.83
C ALA A 23 5.30 -13.43 -4.11
N LYS A 24 6.57 -13.11 -3.86
CA LYS A 24 7.49 -13.99 -3.13
C LYS A 24 7.02 -14.23 -1.70
N GLN A 25 6.66 -13.18 -0.98
CA GLN A 25 6.24 -13.27 0.42
C GLN A 25 4.94 -14.05 0.63
N ILE A 26 3.94 -13.87 -0.25
CA ILE A 26 2.68 -14.63 -0.14
C ILE A 26 2.86 -16.12 -0.49
N GLN A 27 3.79 -16.46 -1.38
CA GLN A 27 4.17 -17.84 -1.64
C GLN A 27 4.84 -18.50 -0.42
N LEU A 28 5.64 -17.73 0.34
CA LEU A 28 6.25 -18.15 1.62
C LEU A 28 5.23 -18.24 2.76
N GLY A 29 3.96 -17.86 2.49
CA GLY A 29 2.85 -18.02 3.42
C GLY A 29 2.51 -16.78 4.25
N GLN A 30 3.09 -15.61 3.99
CA GLN A 30 2.73 -14.36 4.65
C GLN A 30 1.35 -13.86 4.18
N ARG A 31 0.59 -13.26 5.10
CA ARG A 31 -0.65 -12.53 4.77
C ARG A 31 -0.31 -11.08 4.53
N ILE A 32 -0.65 -10.55 3.36
CA ILE A 32 -0.31 -9.18 2.96
C ILE A 32 -1.56 -8.42 2.56
N VAL A 33 -1.66 -7.21 3.07
CA VAL A 33 -2.68 -6.22 2.68
C VAL A 33 -1.95 -5.05 2.03
N ILE A 34 -2.32 -4.72 0.80
CA ILE A 34 -1.80 -3.55 0.10
C ILE A 34 -2.86 -2.45 0.19
N VAL A 35 -2.46 -1.26 0.61
CA VAL A 35 -3.33 -0.09 0.76
C VAL A 35 -2.86 1.04 -0.15
N ARG A 36 -3.77 1.95 -0.49
CA ARG A 36 -3.54 3.11 -1.37
C ARG A 36 -3.00 2.72 -2.74
N CYS A 37 -3.60 1.68 -3.36
CA CYS A 37 -3.18 1.19 -4.67
C CYS A 37 -3.29 2.26 -5.77
N GLU A 38 -4.18 3.23 -5.64
CA GLU A 38 -4.36 4.36 -6.55
C GLU A 38 -3.13 5.27 -6.61
N LYS A 39 -2.32 5.31 -5.53
CA LYS A 39 -1.08 6.11 -5.43
C LYS A 39 0.18 5.34 -5.83
N ALA A 40 0.03 4.11 -6.30
CA ALA A 40 1.12 3.33 -6.90
C ALA A 40 1.54 3.92 -8.27
N ILE A 41 2.74 3.60 -8.71
CA ILE A 41 3.39 4.25 -9.85
C ILE A 41 3.76 3.25 -10.93
N TYR A 42 3.48 3.60 -12.18
CA TYR A 42 4.06 2.99 -13.36
C TYR A 42 5.21 3.85 -13.90
N SER A 43 6.31 3.21 -14.28
CA SER A 43 7.40 3.87 -15.00
C SER A 43 6.97 4.21 -16.45
N GLY A 44 7.53 5.28 -16.99
CA GLY A 44 7.28 5.74 -18.36
C GLY A 44 6.16 6.78 -18.48
N LYS A 45 5.97 7.26 -19.70
CA LYS A 45 4.99 8.32 -20.00
C LYS A 45 3.57 7.87 -19.66
N HIS A 46 2.75 8.79 -19.15
CA HIS A 46 1.35 8.55 -18.81
C HIS A 46 0.56 7.99 -19.99
N TYR A 47 0.64 8.62 -21.14
CA TYR A 47 -0.04 8.18 -22.36
C TYR A 47 0.30 6.74 -22.77
N ARG A 48 1.58 6.33 -22.66
CA ARG A 48 1.99 4.96 -22.96
C ARG A 48 1.34 3.95 -22.01
N ASN A 49 1.32 4.26 -20.74
CA ASN A 49 0.69 3.40 -19.73
C ASN A 49 -0.83 3.30 -19.94
N LYS A 50 -1.49 4.41 -20.34
CA LYS A 50 -2.90 4.42 -20.73
C LYS A 50 -3.15 3.47 -21.93
N LEU A 51 -2.36 3.57 -22.99
CA LEU A 51 -2.50 2.69 -24.15
C LEU A 51 -2.37 1.21 -23.80
N ASN A 52 -1.40 0.85 -22.95
CA ASN A 52 -1.21 -0.54 -22.51
C ASN A 52 -2.44 -1.08 -21.75
N ILE A 53 -3.08 -0.26 -20.91
CA ILE A 53 -4.30 -0.67 -20.20
C ILE A 53 -5.49 -0.75 -21.17
N MET A 54 -5.60 0.18 -22.10
CA MET A 54 -6.66 0.17 -23.13
C MET A 54 -6.54 -1.03 -24.07
N GLU A 55 -5.34 -1.35 -24.52
CA GLU A 55 -5.07 -2.55 -25.33
C GLU A 55 -5.53 -3.81 -24.58
N PHE A 56 -5.23 -3.91 -23.28
CA PHE A 56 -5.75 -5.02 -22.50
C PHE A 56 -7.29 -5.05 -22.46
N ARG A 57 -7.95 -3.92 -22.34
CA ARG A 57 -9.42 -3.83 -22.32
C ARG A 57 -10.07 -4.26 -23.63
N HIS A 58 -9.39 -4.10 -24.76
CA HIS A 58 -9.88 -4.55 -26.07
C HIS A 58 -9.74 -6.06 -26.29
N LYS A 59 -8.98 -6.77 -25.46
CA LYS A 59 -8.85 -8.24 -25.59
C LYS A 59 -10.14 -8.94 -25.16
N HIS A 60 -10.73 -9.66 -26.09
CA HIS A 60 -11.95 -10.45 -25.88
C HIS A 60 -11.85 -11.81 -26.59
N ASN A 61 -12.84 -12.67 -26.40
CA ASN A 61 -12.92 -13.93 -27.12
C ASN A 61 -13.35 -13.68 -28.56
N ASN A 62 -12.52 -14.08 -29.53
CA ASN A 62 -12.79 -13.86 -30.95
C ASN A 62 -13.98 -14.66 -31.46
N THR A 63 -14.18 -15.91 -30.98
CA THR A 63 -15.26 -16.79 -31.43
C THR A 63 -16.62 -16.27 -30.94
N ASN A 64 -16.74 -15.92 -29.69
CA ASN A 64 -17.96 -15.34 -29.13
C ASN A 64 -17.62 -14.27 -28.10
N PRO A 65 -17.59 -12.98 -28.46
CA PRO A 65 -17.22 -11.89 -27.57
C PRO A 65 -18.11 -11.73 -26.33
N ARG A 66 -19.36 -12.19 -26.40
CA ARG A 66 -20.33 -12.11 -25.29
C ARG A 66 -20.19 -13.26 -24.29
N ARG A 67 -19.57 -14.37 -24.68
CA ARG A 67 -19.49 -15.60 -23.86
C ARG A 67 -18.06 -15.90 -23.48
N GLY A 68 -17.70 -15.61 -22.24
CA GLY A 68 -16.36 -15.85 -21.71
C GLY A 68 -15.34 -14.75 -22.10
N GLY A 69 -14.06 -15.02 -21.88
CA GLY A 69 -12.96 -14.10 -22.14
C GLY A 69 -12.42 -13.41 -20.87
N PRO A 70 -11.46 -12.48 -21.03
CA PRO A 70 -10.86 -11.77 -19.91
C PRO A 70 -11.82 -10.83 -19.19
N PHE A 71 -11.73 -10.77 -17.87
CA PHE A 71 -12.45 -9.76 -17.07
C PHE A 71 -11.61 -8.48 -16.96
N HIS A 72 -12.18 -7.37 -17.43
CA HIS A 72 -11.51 -6.06 -17.49
C HIS A 72 -11.91 -5.20 -16.31
N GLN A 73 -11.19 -5.33 -15.20
CA GLN A 73 -11.38 -4.51 -14.01
C GLN A 73 -10.51 -3.27 -14.09
N THR A 74 -11.09 -2.08 -13.89
CA THR A 74 -10.42 -0.78 -14.02
C THR A 74 -9.90 -0.25 -12.69
N ALA A 75 -10.41 -0.75 -11.56
CA ALA A 75 -9.98 -0.31 -10.23
C ALA A 75 -8.47 -0.56 -10.01
N PRO A 76 -7.73 0.43 -9.48
CA PRO A 76 -6.29 0.31 -9.22
C PRO A 76 -5.92 -0.90 -8.38
N SER A 77 -6.68 -1.19 -7.32
CA SER A 77 -6.49 -2.38 -6.47
C SER A 77 -6.54 -3.68 -7.27
N ARG A 78 -7.45 -3.77 -8.25
CA ARG A 78 -7.61 -4.94 -9.10
C ARG A 78 -6.51 -5.05 -10.16
N ILE A 79 -6.01 -3.91 -10.64
CA ILE A 79 -4.86 -3.88 -11.56
C ILE A 79 -3.60 -4.39 -10.83
N VAL A 80 -3.35 -3.92 -9.60
CA VAL A 80 -2.25 -4.39 -8.75
C VAL A 80 -2.40 -5.89 -8.44
N TYR A 81 -3.58 -6.31 -8.01
CA TYR A 81 -3.89 -7.73 -7.75
C TYR A 81 -3.58 -8.61 -8.96
N ARG A 82 -4.00 -8.19 -10.16
CA ARG A 82 -3.75 -8.91 -11.39
C ARG A 82 -2.26 -8.98 -11.75
N THR A 83 -1.52 -7.90 -11.52
CA THR A 83 -0.07 -7.87 -11.74
C THR A 83 0.63 -8.90 -10.87
N ILE A 84 0.25 -8.98 -9.59
CA ILE A 84 0.78 -9.98 -8.65
C ILE A 84 0.38 -11.40 -9.06
N ARG A 85 -0.89 -11.60 -9.48
CA ARG A 85 -1.38 -12.90 -9.96
C ARG A 85 -0.55 -13.43 -11.12
N GLY A 86 -0.13 -12.57 -12.06
CA GLY A 86 0.71 -12.94 -13.19
C GLY A 86 2.10 -13.45 -12.80
N MET A 87 2.56 -13.14 -11.57
CA MET A 87 3.86 -13.56 -11.05
C MET A 87 3.80 -14.84 -10.20
N ILE A 88 2.63 -15.47 -10.11
CA ILE A 88 2.39 -16.65 -9.27
C ILE A 88 1.72 -17.73 -10.13
N PRO A 89 2.02 -19.00 -9.91
CA PRO A 89 1.33 -20.11 -10.59
C PRO A 89 -0.09 -20.28 -10.01
N TYR A 90 -0.96 -19.30 -10.20
CA TYR A 90 -2.27 -19.18 -9.54
C TYR A 90 -3.26 -20.28 -9.90
N LYS A 91 -3.00 -21.04 -10.99
CA LYS A 91 -3.82 -22.20 -11.40
C LYS A 91 -3.57 -23.44 -10.55
N THR A 92 -2.44 -23.50 -9.83
CA THR A 92 -2.11 -24.61 -8.93
C THR A 92 -2.76 -24.40 -7.57
N ALA A 93 -3.00 -25.49 -6.81
CA ALA A 93 -3.54 -25.41 -5.45
C ALA A 93 -2.69 -24.51 -4.53
N LYS A 94 -1.35 -24.62 -4.60
CA LYS A 94 -0.39 -23.78 -3.86
C LYS A 94 -0.50 -22.30 -4.25
N GLY A 95 -0.61 -22.02 -5.53
CA GLY A 95 -0.77 -20.66 -6.04
C GLY A 95 -2.11 -20.03 -5.68
N ALA A 96 -3.21 -20.78 -5.76
CA ALA A 96 -4.53 -20.34 -5.33
C ALA A 96 -4.55 -20.01 -3.83
N ALA A 97 -3.97 -20.87 -2.97
CA ALA A 97 -3.81 -20.61 -1.55
C ALA A 97 -2.94 -19.36 -1.27
N ALA A 98 -1.89 -19.12 -2.08
CA ALA A 98 -1.08 -17.90 -1.97
C ALA A 98 -1.90 -16.65 -2.30
N MET A 99 -2.68 -16.66 -3.38
CA MET A 99 -3.56 -15.55 -3.75
C MET A 99 -4.64 -15.24 -2.69
N GLY A 100 -5.13 -16.25 -1.99
CA GLY A 100 -6.07 -16.06 -0.87
C GLY A 100 -5.46 -15.28 0.33
N ARG A 101 -4.14 -15.18 0.42
CA ARG A 101 -3.43 -14.40 1.46
C ARG A 101 -3.25 -12.93 1.10
N LEU A 102 -3.60 -12.54 -0.12
CA LEU A 102 -3.45 -11.17 -0.63
C LEU A 102 -4.78 -10.43 -0.61
N LYS A 103 -4.78 -9.22 -0.05
CA LYS A 103 -5.87 -8.25 -0.17
C LYS A 103 -5.30 -6.93 -0.69
N CYS A 104 -5.97 -6.31 -1.64
CA CYS A 104 -5.61 -5.01 -2.21
C CYS A 104 -6.79 -4.06 -2.05
N PHE A 105 -6.51 -2.83 -1.60
CA PHE A 105 -7.51 -1.80 -1.37
C PHE A 105 -7.10 -0.49 -2.05
N ASP A 106 -8.11 0.20 -2.56
CA ASP A 106 -8.00 1.58 -2.97
C ASP A 106 -8.27 2.46 -1.72
N GLY A 107 -7.41 3.44 -1.46
CA GLY A 107 -7.39 4.14 -0.17
C GLY A 107 -6.88 3.28 0.99
N CYS A 108 -7.15 3.72 2.22
CA CYS A 108 -6.76 3.00 3.43
C CYS A 108 -8.01 2.60 4.24
N PRO A 109 -8.39 1.31 4.28
CA PRO A 109 -9.54 0.87 5.06
C PRO A 109 -9.29 1.01 6.56
N VAL A 110 -10.36 1.16 7.34
CA VAL A 110 -10.31 1.33 8.81
C VAL A 110 -9.52 0.20 9.47
N SER A 111 -9.70 -1.04 9.03
CA SER A 111 -8.97 -2.21 9.57
C SER A 111 -7.46 -2.13 9.42
N ALA A 112 -6.95 -1.41 8.41
CA ALA A 112 -5.51 -1.23 8.19
C ALA A 112 -5.00 0.14 8.68
N ASN A 113 -5.88 1.05 9.09
CA ASN A 113 -5.49 2.40 9.50
C ASN A 113 -4.59 2.40 10.73
N ASN A 114 -4.91 1.59 11.73
CA ASN A 114 -4.17 1.50 12.99
C ASN A 114 -2.93 0.58 12.92
N MET A 115 -2.76 -0.14 11.81
CA MET A 115 -1.62 -1.01 11.61
C MET A 115 -0.42 -0.24 11.06
N LYS A 116 0.79 -0.61 11.48
CA LYS A 116 2.03 -0.07 10.91
C LYS A 116 2.13 -0.43 9.42
N LYS A 117 2.29 0.57 8.55
CA LYS A 117 2.48 0.38 7.12
C LYS A 117 3.95 0.17 6.82
N MET A 118 4.23 -0.88 6.07
CA MET A 118 5.58 -1.22 5.61
C MET A 118 5.84 -0.60 4.25
N VAL A 119 7.10 -0.24 4.02
CA VAL A 119 7.60 0.29 2.75
C VAL A 119 8.63 -0.69 2.21
N ILE A 120 8.69 -0.86 0.90
CA ILE A 120 9.67 -1.70 0.20
C ILE A 120 10.70 -0.77 -0.47
N PRO A 121 11.90 -0.56 0.11
CA PRO A 121 12.86 0.42 -0.39
C PRO A 121 13.24 0.20 -1.86
N ASP A 122 13.41 -1.06 -2.25
CA ASP A 122 13.77 -1.45 -3.63
C ASP A 122 12.66 -1.24 -4.66
N ALA A 123 11.45 -0.98 -4.22
CA ALA A 123 10.33 -0.70 -5.11
C ALA A 123 9.96 0.79 -5.15
N LEU A 124 10.58 1.64 -4.32
CA LEU A 124 10.30 3.07 -4.30
C LEU A 124 10.78 3.77 -5.58
N LYS A 125 9.97 4.73 -6.06
CA LYS A 125 10.33 5.60 -7.16
C LYS A 125 11.66 6.33 -6.90
N ALA A 126 11.81 6.89 -5.70
CA ALA A 126 12.96 7.71 -5.34
C ALA A 126 14.30 6.95 -5.44
N SER A 127 14.30 5.66 -5.10
CA SER A 127 15.53 4.84 -5.13
C SER A 127 15.81 4.19 -6.48
N LYS A 128 14.80 4.03 -7.35
CA LYS A 128 14.91 3.18 -8.55
C LYS A 128 14.68 3.89 -9.88
N LEU A 129 14.12 5.09 -9.88
CA LEU A 129 13.98 5.90 -11.10
C LEU A 129 14.94 7.09 -11.05
N ALA A 130 15.54 7.39 -12.20
CA ALA A 130 16.31 8.62 -12.35
C ALA A 130 15.41 9.85 -12.07
N PRO A 131 15.95 10.96 -11.53
CA PRO A 131 15.16 12.14 -11.15
C PRO A 131 14.30 12.71 -12.30
N ARG A 132 14.79 12.64 -13.53
CA ARG A 132 14.11 13.12 -14.74
C ARG A 132 13.23 12.07 -15.42
N ALA A 133 13.18 10.84 -14.89
CA ALA A 133 12.38 9.77 -15.50
C ALA A 133 10.88 10.07 -15.38
N LYS A 134 10.18 9.94 -16.51
CA LYS A 134 8.72 10.10 -16.54
C LYS A 134 8.05 8.92 -15.87
N TYR A 135 6.96 9.20 -15.17
CA TYR A 135 6.15 8.19 -14.50
C TYR A 135 4.66 8.55 -14.56
N ALA A 136 3.81 7.59 -14.28
CA ALA A 136 2.36 7.76 -14.22
C ALA A 136 1.83 7.21 -12.89
N ILE A 137 0.93 7.95 -12.25
CA ILE A 137 0.20 7.48 -11.07
C ILE A 137 -0.93 6.57 -11.55
N LEU A 138 -1.06 5.40 -10.94
CA LEU A 138 -2.02 4.38 -11.37
C LEU A 138 -3.46 4.87 -11.31
N GLY A 139 -3.85 5.62 -10.27
CA GLY A 139 -5.19 6.20 -10.14
C GLY A 139 -5.56 7.08 -11.31
N ASN A 140 -4.67 7.99 -11.74
CA ASN A 140 -4.93 8.88 -12.86
C ASN A 140 -5.11 8.11 -14.17
N VAL A 141 -4.28 7.08 -14.41
CA VAL A 141 -4.43 6.22 -15.58
C VAL A 141 -5.74 5.43 -15.53
N ALA A 142 -6.10 4.90 -14.35
CA ALA A 142 -7.34 4.17 -14.14
C ALA A 142 -8.59 5.06 -14.35
N LYS A 143 -8.56 6.32 -13.87
CA LYS A 143 -9.64 7.32 -14.09
C LYS A 143 -9.90 7.50 -15.58
N GLU A 144 -8.86 7.71 -16.38
CA GLU A 144 -8.97 7.84 -17.84
C GLU A 144 -9.43 6.54 -18.53
N CYS A 145 -9.21 5.39 -17.90
CA CYS A 145 -9.67 4.09 -18.39
C CYS A 145 -11.06 3.68 -17.89
N GLY A 146 -11.80 4.58 -17.21
CA GLY A 146 -13.19 4.36 -16.80
C GLY A 146 -13.38 3.97 -15.33
N TRP A 147 -12.41 4.24 -14.45
CA TRP A 147 -12.59 4.16 -13.01
C TRP A 147 -13.12 5.50 -12.47
N THR A 148 -14.35 5.50 -11.93
CA THR A 148 -15.08 6.72 -11.56
C THR A 148 -14.92 7.10 -10.08
N GLN A 149 -14.36 6.24 -9.24
CA GLN A 149 -14.35 6.41 -7.78
C GLN A 149 -13.13 7.20 -7.24
N GLN A 150 -12.34 7.84 -8.09
CA GLN A 150 -11.17 8.60 -7.68
C GLN A 150 -11.50 9.70 -6.68
N GLU A 151 -12.50 10.51 -6.99
CA GLU A 151 -12.90 11.67 -6.18
C GLU A 151 -13.37 11.25 -4.78
N LEU A 152 -14.22 10.21 -4.71
CA LEU A 152 -14.66 9.66 -3.44
C LEU A 152 -13.51 9.17 -2.56
N ILE A 153 -12.52 8.50 -3.17
CA ILE A 153 -11.36 7.99 -2.41
C ILE A 153 -10.47 9.13 -1.95
N ASP A 154 -10.29 10.17 -2.76
CA ASP A 154 -9.51 11.34 -2.36
C ASP A 154 -10.17 12.06 -1.18
N GLU A 155 -11.50 12.28 -1.19
CA GLU A 155 -12.24 12.83 -0.06
C GLU A 155 -12.12 11.99 1.22
N LEU A 156 -12.24 10.66 1.11
CA LEU A 156 -12.09 9.75 2.24
C LEU A 156 -10.67 9.76 2.81
N GLU A 157 -9.66 9.87 1.95
CA GLU A 157 -8.25 9.98 2.37
C GLU A 157 -7.97 11.32 3.07
N GLU A 158 -8.54 12.42 2.61
CA GLU A 158 -8.44 13.72 3.28
C GLU A 158 -9.06 13.67 4.68
N LYS A 159 -10.28 13.14 4.79
CA LYS A 159 -10.94 12.94 6.10
C LYS A 159 -10.11 12.05 7.03
N ARG A 160 -9.48 11.02 6.49
CA ARG A 160 -8.60 10.13 7.28
C ARG A 160 -7.35 10.86 7.76
N ILE A 161 -6.71 11.63 6.90
CA ILE A 161 -5.49 12.40 7.24
C ILE A 161 -5.80 13.41 8.34
N THR A 162 -6.92 14.14 8.25
CA THR A 162 -7.35 15.12 9.25
C THR A 162 -7.54 14.46 10.62
N LYS A 163 -8.32 13.37 10.67
CA LYS A 163 -8.54 12.61 11.92
C LYS A 163 -7.24 12.05 12.51
N ASN A 164 -6.34 11.55 11.67
CA ASN A 164 -5.06 11.04 12.15
C ASN A 164 -4.15 12.15 12.68
N HIS A 165 -4.22 13.35 12.10
CA HIS A 165 -3.48 14.51 12.57
C HIS A 165 -3.98 14.99 13.93
N GLU A 166 -5.29 15.11 14.10
CA GLU A 166 -5.92 15.45 15.39
C GLU A 166 -5.54 14.43 16.48
N TRP A 167 -5.60 13.14 16.16
CA TRP A 167 -5.19 12.10 17.09
C TRP A 167 -3.70 12.19 17.44
N TYR A 168 -2.85 12.49 16.46
CA TYR A 168 -1.42 12.64 16.68
C TYR A 168 -1.10 13.82 17.59
N ILE A 169 -1.77 14.98 17.42
CA ILE A 169 -1.62 16.13 18.30
C ILE A 169 -1.97 15.74 19.74
N LYS A 170 -3.14 15.13 19.94
CA LYS A 170 -3.58 14.68 21.28
C LYS A 170 -2.58 13.71 21.91
N LYS A 171 -2.04 12.79 21.14
CA LYS A 171 -1.02 11.83 21.59
C LYS A 171 0.26 12.55 22.03
N VAL A 172 0.78 13.47 21.23
CA VAL A 172 1.99 14.24 21.57
C VAL A 172 1.77 15.10 22.81
N GLU A 173 0.60 15.69 22.98
CA GLU A 173 0.24 16.47 24.17
C GLU A 173 0.20 15.59 25.42
N SER A 174 -0.40 14.39 25.35
CA SER A 174 -0.42 13.44 26.47
C SER A 174 0.99 12.97 26.83
N GLU A 175 1.81 12.59 25.84
CA GLU A 175 3.21 12.20 26.07
C GLU A 175 4.04 13.33 26.73
N LYS A 176 3.84 14.57 26.29
CA LYS A 176 4.50 15.73 26.91
C LYS A 176 4.00 15.97 28.33
N ALA A 177 2.71 15.79 28.60
CA ALA A 177 2.16 15.91 29.95
C ALA A 177 2.71 14.83 30.89
N GLU A 178 2.78 13.58 30.41
CA GLU A 178 3.39 12.48 31.16
C GLU A 178 4.87 12.72 31.45
N GLN A 179 5.65 13.16 30.46
CA GLN A 179 7.06 13.52 30.67
C GLN A 179 7.23 14.63 31.69
N LYS A 180 6.39 15.68 31.64
CA LYS A 180 6.40 16.75 32.62
C LYS A 180 6.03 16.26 34.04
N ALA A 181 5.09 15.33 34.15
CA ALA A 181 4.73 14.71 35.42
C ALA A 181 5.88 13.87 36.00
N LEU A 182 6.54 13.08 35.14
CA LEU A 182 7.71 12.27 35.49
C LEU A 182 8.89 13.16 35.97
N THR A 183 9.17 14.27 35.27
CA THR A 183 10.26 15.20 35.67
C THR A 183 9.98 15.97 36.97
N LYS A 184 8.70 16.12 37.31
CA LYS A 184 8.31 16.76 38.61
C LYS A 184 8.35 15.79 39.79
N ASN A 185 8.41 14.48 39.54
CA ASN A 185 8.42 13.47 40.57
C ASN A 185 9.80 13.44 41.28
N ASN A 186 9.82 13.86 42.56
CA ASN A 186 11.07 13.98 43.33
C ASN A 186 11.74 12.63 43.61
N ASP A 187 10.98 11.55 43.69
CA ASP A 187 11.54 10.21 43.93
C ASP A 187 12.32 9.71 42.69
N LEU A 188 11.80 9.99 41.47
CA LEU A 188 12.52 9.69 40.24
C LEU A 188 13.80 10.52 40.09
N LYS A 189 13.82 11.78 40.57
CA LYS A 189 15.04 12.59 40.56
C LYS A 189 16.13 11.99 41.44
N LYS A 190 15.79 11.54 42.66
CA LYS A 190 16.75 10.86 43.54
C LYS A 190 17.32 9.59 42.92
N VAL A 191 16.45 8.76 42.33
CA VAL A 191 16.89 7.52 41.63
C VAL A 191 17.80 7.84 40.45
N ASN A 192 17.50 8.87 39.66
CA ASN A 192 18.34 9.28 38.55
C ASN A 192 19.68 9.86 39.00
N GLU A 193 19.72 10.59 40.11
CA GLU A 193 20.96 11.08 40.74
C GLU A 193 21.84 9.92 41.26
N GLU A 194 21.21 8.88 41.80
CA GLU A 194 21.93 7.66 42.19
C GLU A 194 22.46 6.90 40.97
N LEU A 195 21.65 6.73 39.91
CA LEU A 195 22.06 6.07 38.65
C LEU A 195 23.20 6.83 37.95
N ALA A 196 23.17 8.17 37.97
CA ALA A 196 24.23 8.99 37.39
C ALA A 196 25.60 8.78 38.10
N LYS A 197 25.62 8.41 39.38
CA LYS A 197 26.85 8.04 40.11
C LYS A 197 27.48 6.74 39.56
N TYR A 198 26.66 5.88 38.95
CA TYR A 198 27.09 4.62 38.36
C TYR A 198 27.27 4.69 36.84
N GLY A 199 27.13 5.89 36.25
CA GLY A 199 27.35 6.12 34.82
C GLY A 199 26.17 5.77 33.91
N TYR A 200 24.94 5.71 34.42
CA TYR A 200 23.68 5.50 33.68
C TYR A 200 22.88 6.79 33.55
#